data_70143870230365d63cf255b6dfa30d93
#
_entry.id   70143870230365d63cf255b6dfa30d93
#
_cell.length_a   1.000
_cell.length_b   1.000
_cell.length_c   1.000
_cell.angle_alpha   90.00
_cell.angle_beta   90.00
_cell.angle_gamma   90.00
#
_symmetry.space_group_name_H-M   'P 1'
#
loop_
_entity.id
_entity.type
_entity.pdbx_description
1 polymer ?
#
loop_
_entity_poly.entity_id
_entity_poly.type
_entity_poly.pdbx_seq_one_letter_code
_entity_poly.pdbx_strand_id
1 'polypeptide(L)'
;IAVVARELGERMQKIDINNSDIYKLNLEQFIISWSAAIERWEEQAVDLRGKRAITHHRSWVYLFDWLGIEEVANLEAVPGLPPTAAHLGKLTSEFSDGGADVIIRAPYQHAKPSEWLAERTGIAAIVLPLTVGGTDEATSLYALFDDIIARLNGAVTDG
;
A
#
# COMPACT_ATOMS: atom_id res chain seq x y z
N ILE A 1 -12.80 3.50 -4.51
CA ILE A 1 -13.72 2.59 -3.77
C ILE A 1 -15.11 3.21 -3.72
N ALA A 2 -15.29 4.45 -3.26
CA ALA A 2 -16.60 5.10 -3.12
C ALA A 2 -17.41 5.13 -4.45
N VAL A 3 -16.76 5.42 -5.59
CA VAL A 3 -17.40 5.39 -6.91
C VAL A 3 -17.94 4.00 -7.23
N VAL A 4 -17.11 2.97 -7.04
CA VAL A 4 -17.52 1.57 -7.28
C VAL A 4 -18.68 1.16 -6.37
N ALA A 5 -18.64 1.56 -5.08
CA ALA A 5 -19.72 1.26 -4.14
C ALA A 5 -21.05 1.91 -4.57
N ARG A 6 -21.04 3.14 -5.08
CA ARG A 6 -22.25 3.83 -5.58
C ARG A 6 -22.83 3.10 -6.79
N GLU A 7 -22.01 2.83 -7.79
CA GLU A 7 -22.44 2.12 -9.00
C GLU A 7 -23.01 0.72 -8.68
N LEU A 8 -22.32 -0.01 -7.78
CA LEU A 8 -22.79 -1.32 -7.33
C LEU A 8 -24.14 -1.21 -6.59
N GLY A 9 -24.24 -0.29 -5.62
CA GLY A 9 -25.46 -0.08 -4.85
C GLY A 9 -26.65 0.32 -5.73
N GLU A 10 -26.48 1.24 -6.69
CA GLU A 10 -27.51 1.60 -7.66
C GLU A 10 -27.92 0.42 -8.54
N ARG A 11 -26.96 -0.42 -8.94
CA ARG A 11 -27.24 -1.61 -9.72
C ARG A 11 -28.06 -2.65 -8.95
N MET A 12 -27.70 -2.89 -7.69
CA MET A 12 -28.41 -3.79 -6.80
C MET A 12 -29.87 -3.34 -6.58
N GLN A 13 -30.09 -2.04 -6.35
CA GLN A 13 -31.44 -1.45 -6.21
C GLN A 13 -32.31 -1.69 -7.46
N LYS A 14 -31.72 -1.64 -8.67
CA LYS A 14 -32.43 -1.87 -9.94
C LYS A 14 -32.75 -3.33 -10.18
N ILE A 15 -31.87 -4.25 -9.76
CA ILE A 15 -32.03 -5.71 -10.01
C ILE A 15 -32.98 -6.33 -8.99
N ASP A 16 -32.91 -5.90 -7.74
CA ASP A 16 -33.72 -6.41 -6.63
C ASP A 16 -34.54 -5.27 -6.00
N ILE A 17 -35.64 -4.94 -6.67
CA ILE A 17 -36.54 -3.84 -6.29
C ILE A 17 -37.13 -4.05 -4.89
N ASN A 18 -37.40 -5.29 -4.51
CA ASN A 18 -38.02 -5.59 -3.22
C ASN A 18 -37.09 -5.24 -2.03
N ASN A 19 -35.79 -5.25 -2.20
CA ASN A 19 -34.80 -4.90 -1.21
C ASN A 19 -34.08 -3.55 -1.50
N SER A 20 -34.61 -2.75 -2.42
CA SER A 20 -34.01 -1.50 -2.87
C SER A 20 -33.66 -0.56 -1.71
N ASP A 21 -34.55 -0.39 -0.73
CA ASP A 21 -34.37 0.50 0.42
C ASP A 21 -33.23 0.01 1.33
N ILE A 22 -33.06 -1.32 1.46
CA ILE A 22 -31.96 -1.93 2.24
C ILE A 22 -30.63 -1.63 1.56
N TYR A 23 -30.53 -1.80 0.26
CA TYR A 23 -29.31 -1.49 -0.49
C TYR A 23 -28.95 -0.01 -0.43
N LYS A 24 -29.95 0.87 -0.51
CA LYS A 24 -29.76 2.31 -0.38
C LYS A 24 -29.22 2.67 1.00
N LEU A 25 -29.82 2.18 2.06
CA LEU A 25 -29.40 2.43 3.44
C LEU A 25 -27.96 1.92 3.69
N ASN A 26 -27.65 0.71 3.24
CA ASN A 26 -26.31 0.12 3.40
C ASN A 26 -25.26 0.93 2.62
N LEU A 27 -25.59 1.41 1.42
CA LEU A 27 -24.69 2.27 0.65
C LEU A 27 -24.45 3.60 1.36
N GLU A 28 -25.47 4.26 1.87
CA GLU A 28 -25.35 5.52 2.60
C GLU A 28 -24.45 5.35 3.85
N GLN A 29 -24.68 4.30 4.63
CA GLN A 29 -23.85 3.97 5.82
C GLN A 29 -22.40 3.68 5.43
N PHE A 30 -22.18 2.90 4.36
CA PHE A 30 -20.85 2.62 3.87
C PHE A 30 -20.12 3.89 3.45
N ILE A 31 -20.78 4.77 2.68
CA ILE A 31 -20.13 6.02 2.20
C ILE A 31 -19.75 6.93 3.36
N ILE A 32 -20.63 7.07 4.37
CA ILE A 32 -20.33 7.88 5.57
C ILE A 32 -19.10 7.30 6.29
N SER A 33 -19.12 6.01 6.59
CA SER A 33 -18.03 5.34 7.30
C SER A 33 -16.72 5.35 6.52
N TRP A 34 -16.81 5.19 5.18
CA TRP A 34 -15.65 5.20 4.31
C TRP A 34 -15.01 6.59 4.23
N SER A 35 -15.81 7.65 4.15
CA SER A 35 -15.30 9.02 4.14
C SER A 35 -14.60 9.37 5.46
N ALA A 36 -15.19 9.03 6.59
CA ALA A 36 -14.56 9.23 7.90
C ALA A 36 -13.25 8.43 8.06
N ALA A 37 -13.19 7.23 7.47
CA ALA A 37 -11.96 6.44 7.47
C ALA A 37 -10.86 7.08 6.62
N ILE A 38 -11.19 7.63 5.44
CA ILE A 38 -10.23 8.36 4.60
C ILE A 38 -9.65 9.55 5.35
N GLU A 39 -10.48 10.39 5.97
CA GLU A 39 -10.02 11.55 6.76
C GLU A 39 -9.03 11.11 7.86
N ARG A 40 -9.36 10.07 8.61
CA ARG A 40 -8.48 9.51 9.64
C ARG A 40 -7.16 9.00 9.06
N TRP A 41 -7.18 8.28 7.94
CA TRP A 41 -5.96 7.78 7.29
C TRP A 41 -5.08 8.89 6.74
N GLU A 42 -5.67 9.95 6.18
CA GLU A 42 -4.93 11.13 5.70
C GLU A 42 -4.25 11.87 6.85
N GLU A 43 -4.92 11.99 8.02
CA GLU A 43 -4.31 12.53 9.24
C GLU A 43 -3.15 11.67 9.75
N GLN A 44 -3.33 10.34 9.78
CA GLN A 44 -2.30 9.41 10.22
C GLN A 44 -1.10 9.32 9.27
N ALA A 45 -1.31 9.60 7.99
CA ALA A 45 -0.30 9.49 6.94
C ALA A 45 0.44 10.82 6.65
N VAL A 46 0.24 11.86 7.47
CA VAL A 46 0.81 13.18 7.20
C VAL A 46 2.34 13.16 7.07
N ASP A 47 3.01 12.35 7.89
CA ASP A 47 4.47 12.21 7.94
C ASP A 47 5.03 11.32 6.80
N LEU A 48 4.15 10.67 6.02
CA LEU A 48 4.53 9.90 4.84
C LEU A 48 4.74 10.77 3.59
N ARG A 49 4.27 12.00 3.61
CA ARG A 49 4.40 12.92 2.46
C ARG A 49 5.86 13.24 2.17
N GLY A 50 6.26 13.03 0.93
CA GLY A 50 7.63 13.23 0.47
C GLY A 50 8.60 12.11 0.87
N LYS A 51 8.14 11.05 1.54
CA LYS A 51 8.96 9.86 1.81
C LYS A 51 9.23 9.11 0.52
N ARG A 52 10.39 8.44 0.45
CA ARG A 52 10.94 7.81 -0.73
C ARG A 52 10.99 6.29 -0.55
N ALA A 53 10.32 5.56 -1.41
CA ALA A 53 10.20 4.11 -1.33
C ALA A 53 10.92 3.39 -2.47
N ILE A 54 11.62 2.31 -2.14
CA ILE A 54 12.08 1.29 -3.08
C ILE A 54 11.06 0.15 -3.01
N THR A 55 10.46 -0.26 -4.12
CA THR A 55 9.50 -1.36 -4.12
C THR A 55 10.08 -2.61 -4.81
N HIS A 56 9.60 -3.78 -4.44
CA HIS A 56 9.98 -5.00 -5.16
C HIS A 56 9.44 -4.95 -6.58
N HIS A 57 8.16 -4.63 -6.72
CA HIS A 57 7.44 -4.47 -7.98
C HIS A 57 6.52 -3.24 -7.87
N ARG A 58 6.25 -2.56 -8.97
CA ARG A 58 5.45 -1.34 -9.02
C ARG A 58 3.95 -1.60 -8.80
N SER A 59 3.57 -1.96 -7.58
CA SER A 59 2.21 -2.37 -7.22
C SER A 59 1.36 -1.28 -6.57
N TRP A 60 1.96 -0.26 -5.97
CA TRP A 60 1.28 0.69 -5.10
C TRP A 60 1.12 2.10 -5.68
N VAL A 61 1.15 2.27 -7.00
CA VAL A 61 1.14 3.58 -7.68
C VAL A 61 0.03 4.51 -7.18
N TYR A 62 -1.21 4.02 -7.10
CA TYR A 62 -2.35 4.84 -6.64
C TYR A 62 -2.33 5.12 -5.13
N LEU A 63 -1.82 4.18 -4.33
CA LEU A 63 -1.65 4.37 -2.90
C LEU A 63 -0.59 5.44 -2.63
N PHE A 64 0.53 5.38 -3.32
CA PHE A 64 1.63 6.33 -3.18
C PHE A 64 1.25 7.72 -3.66
N ASP A 65 0.55 7.83 -4.78
CA ASP A 65 0.00 9.10 -5.26
C ASP A 65 -0.92 9.75 -4.20
N TRP A 66 -1.81 8.95 -3.59
CA TRP A 66 -2.69 9.43 -2.53
C TRP A 66 -1.95 9.86 -1.27
N LEU A 67 -0.97 9.08 -0.80
CA LEU A 67 -0.22 9.35 0.42
C LEU A 67 0.96 10.33 0.22
N GLY A 68 1.27 10.69 -1.02
CA GLY A 68 2.39 11.57 -1.36
C GLY A 68 3.76 10.93 -1.18
N ILE A 69 3.86 9.59 -1.36
CA ILE A 69 5.11 8.82 -1.33
C ILE A 69 5.73 8.79 -2.72
N GLU A 70 7.03 8.98 -2.82
CA GLU A 70 7.78 8.88 -4.07
C GLU A 70 8.37 7.48 -4.27
N GLU A 71 7.99 6.77 -5.34
CA GLU A 71 8.63 5.52 -5.72
C GLU A 71 9.91 5.81 -6.50
N VAL A 72 11.07 5.62 -5.88
CA VAL A 72 12.38 6.03 -6.43
C VAL A 72 13.12 4.90 -7.17
N ALA A 73 12.84 3.65 -6.85
CA ALA A 73 13.44 2.49 -7.50
C ALA A 73 12.58 1.21 -7.34
N ASN A 74 12.89 0.21 -8.17
CA ASN A 74 12.31 -1.12 -8.05
C ASN A 74 13.41 -2.18 -7.97
N LEU A 75 13.19 -3.25 -7.19
CA LEU A 75 14.13 -4.39 -7.13
C LEU A 75 14.13 -5.19 -8.44
N GLU A 76 13.00 -5.23 -9.14
CA GLU A 76 12.93 -5.78 -10.50
C GLU A 76 13.46 -4.75 -11.50
N ALA A 77 14.59 -5.05 -12.15
CA ALA A 77 15.12 -4.21 -13.23
C ALA A 77 14.17 -4.15 -14.44
N VAL A 78 13.43 -5.21 -14.65
CA VAL A 78 12.40 -5.34 -15.68
C VAL A 78 11.16 -5.93 -15.01
N PRO A 79 9.99 -5.30 -15.13
CA PRO A 79 8.76 -5.78 -14.50
C PRO A 79 8.47 -7.26 -14.81
N GLY A 80 8.25 -8.05 -13.76
CA GLY A 80 7.93 -9.48 -13.86
C GLY A 80 9.15 -10.40 -14.00
N LEU A 81 10.37 -9.87 -14.06
CA LEU A 81 11.58 -10.68 -13.98
C LEU A 81 12.19 -10.59 -12.58
N PRO A 82 12.65 -11.73 -12.01
CA PRO A 82 13.25 -11.73 -10.67
C PRO A 82 14.42 -10.75 -10.55
N PRO A 83 14.60 -10.10 -9.38
CA PRO A 83 15.75 -9.25 -9.13
C PRO A 83 17.08 -9.96 -9.36
N THR A 84 17.99 -9.34 -10.11
CA THR A 84 19.32 -9.89 -10.38
C THR A 84 20.37 -9.34 -9.41
N ALA A 85 21.41 -10.11 -9.11
CA ALA A 85 22.50 -9.67 -8.26
C ALA A 85 23.20 -8.39 -8.78
N ALA A 86 23.34 -8.27 -10.09
CA ALA A 86 23.95 -7.08 -10.73
C ALA A 86 23.09 -5.83 -10.48
N HIS A 87 21.75 -5.94 -10.62
CA HIS A 87 20.85 -4.81 -10.38
C HIS A 87 20.78 -4.45 -8.90
N LEU A 88 20.68 -5.43 -8.00
CA LEU A 88 20.75 -5.21 -6.57
C LEU A 88 22.04 -4.52 -6.13
N GLY A 89 23.21 -4.94 -6.70
CA GLY A 89 24.48 -4.28 -6.47
C GLY A 89 24.50 -2.81 -6.90
N LYS A 90 23.86 -2.48 -8.04
CA LYS A 90 23.68 -1.10 -8.48
C LYS A 90 22.81 -0.30 -7.48
N LEU A 91 21.68 -0.84 -7.04
CA LEU A 91 20.83 -0.19 -6.05
C LEU A 91 21.55 0.02 -4.72
N THR A 92 22.37 -0.97 -4.27
CA THR A 92 23.19 -0.80 -3.09
C THR A 92 24.12 0.42 -3.21
N SER A 93 24.80 0.56 -4.34
CA SER A 93 25.71 1.71 -4.56
C SER A 93 24.96 3.03 -4.67
N GLU A 94 23.74 3.02 -5.19
CA GLU A 94 22.90 4.22 -5.36
C GLU A 94 22.32 4.71 -4.04
N PHE A 95 21.98 3.78 -3.13
CA PHE A 95 21.27 4.09 -1.88
C PHE A 95 22.11 3.85 -0.61
N SER A 96 23.43 3.61 -0.72
CA SER A 96 24.31 3.41 0.44
C SER A 96 24.42 4.64 1.35
N ASP A 97 24.30 5.84 0.79
CA ASP A 97 24.39 7.09 1.51
C ASP A 97 22.99 7.72 1.77
N GLY A 98 21.94 6.90 1.72
CA GLY A 98 20.55 7.32 1.86
C GLY A 98 19.86 7.55 0.52
N GLY A 99 18.75 8.28 0.54
CA GLY A 99 18.00 8.60 -0.67
C GLY A 99 16.73 7.75 -0.85
N ALA A 100 16.46 6.84 0.10
CA ALA A 100 15.17 6.19 0.30
C ALA A 100 14.92 5.97 1.78
N ASP A 101 13.65 5.97 2.18
CA ASP A 101 13.22 5.82 3.58
C ASP A 101 12.76 4.40 3.89
N VAL A 102 12.32 3.64 2.88
CA VAL A 102 11.77 2.29 3.08
C VAL A 102 11.91 1.41 1.84
N ILE A 103 12.10 0.10 2.05
CA ILE A 103 12.06 -0.94 1.02
C ILE A 103 10.76 -1.75 1.23
N ILE A 104 9.95 -1.90 0.19
CA ILE A 104 8.61 -2.50 0.29
C ILE A 104 8.48 -3.71 -0.62
N ARG A 105 7.95 -4.81 -0.09
CA ARG A 105 7.54 -5.99 -0.84
C ARG A 105 6.12 -6.44 -0.47
N ALA A 106 5.43 -7.10 -1.39
CA ALA A 106 4.17 -7.77 -1.10
C ALA A 106 4.41 -9.11 -0.36
N PRO A 107 3.42 -9.64 0.39
CA PRO A 107 3.57 -10.88 1.15
C PRO A 107 3.96 -12.10 0.32
N TYR A 108 3.53 -12.17 -0.94
CA TYR A 108 3.82 -13.28 -1.86
C TYR A 108 5.19 -13.17 -2.55
N GLN A 109 5.88 -12.05 -2.43
CA GLN A 109 7.19 -11.84 -3.04
C GLN A 109 8.31 -12.40 -2.16
N HIS A 110 9.36 -12.91 -2.79
CA HIS A 110 10.51 -13.45 -2.06
C HIS A 110 11.19 -12.38 -1.20
N ALA A 111 11.45 -12.70 0.05
CA ALA A 111 12.03 -11.78 1.03
C ALA A 111 13.50 -11.43 0.74
N LYS A 112 14.28 -12.40 0.25
CA LYS A 112 15.74 -12.27 0.07
C LYS A 112 16.22 -11.00 -0.62
N PRO A 113 15.63 -10.53 -1.76
CA PRO A 113 16.12 -9.33 -2.43
C PRO A 113 15.96 -8.06 -1.56
N SER A 114 14.82 -7.90 -0.90
CA SER A 114 14.55 -6.75 -0.03
C SER A 114 15.42 -6.78 1.24
N GLU A 115 15.52 -7.92 1.89
CA GLU A 115 16.38 -8.13 3.06
C GLU A 115 17.87 -7.91 2.74
N TRP A 116 18.33 -8.44 1.60
CA TRP A 116 19.70 -8.26 1.13
C TRP A 116 20.06 -6.79 0.88
N LEU A 117 19.13 -6.01 0.30
CA LEU A 117 19.35 -4.57 0.11
C LEU A 117 19.32 -3.83 1.44
N ALA A 118 18.36 -4.14 2.32
CA ALA A 118 18.23 -3.55 3.65
C ALA A 118 19.49 -3.73 4.51
N GLU A 119 20.05 -4.94 4.54
CA GLU A 119 21.29 -5.23 5.27
C GLU A 119 22.49 -4.36 4.83
N ARG A 120 22.51 -3.94 3.57
CA ARG A 120 23.62 -3.19 2.98
C ARG A 120 23.46 -1.69 2.97
N THR A 121 22.23 -1.23 2.97
CA THR A 121 21.91 0.19 2.92
C THR A 121 21.46 0.75 4.27
N GLY A 122 21.08 -0.13 5.21
CA GLY A 122 20.46 0.28 6.48
C GLY A 122 19.00 0.72 6.35
N ILE A 123 18.43 0.73 5.14
CA ILE A 123 17.05 1.12 4.90
C ILE A 123 16.11 0.00 5.34
N ALA A 124 15.11 0.30 6.15
CA ALA A 124 14.16 -0.69 6.66
C ALA A 124 13.39 -1.39 5.52
N ALA A 125 13.29 -2.73 5.57
CA ALA A 125 12.51 -3.53 4.64
C ALA A 125 11.23 -4.02 5.30
N ILE A 126 10.07 -3.72 4.70
CA ILE A 126 8.76 -4.11 5.21
C ILE A 126 7.95 -4.94 4.22
N VAL A 127 6.99 -5.68 4.78
CA VAL A 127 5.92 -6.32 4.01
C VAL A 127 4.69 -5.42 4.03
N LEU A 128 4.18 -5.08 2.86
CA LEU A 128 2.98 -4.27 2.73
C LEU A 128 1.88 -5.08 2.04
N PRO A 129 0.70 -5.28 2.67
CA PRO A 129 -0.37 -6.04 2.05
C PRO A 129 -0.97 -5.31 0.84
N LEU A 130 -1.43 -6.08 -0.17
CA LEU A 130 -2.15 -5.56 -1.34
C LEU A 130 -3.65 -5.83 -1.27
N THR A 131 -4.04 -6.83 -0.47
CA THR A 131 -5.42 -7.31 -0.39
C THR A 131 -5.78 -7.68 1.04
N VAL A 132 -7.06 -7.73 1.33
CA VAL A 132 -7.58 -8.36 2.56
C VAL A 132 -7.05 -9.79 2.65
N GLY A 133 -6.55 -10.19 3.82
CA GLY A 133 -5.88 -11.47 4.06
C GLY A 133 -4.42 -11.51 3.62
N GLY A 134 -3.84 -10.41 3.16
CA GLY A 134 -2.41 -10.34 2.80
C GLY A 134 -1.48 -10.35 4.01
N THR A 135 -1.97 -9.94 5.16
CA THR A 135 -1.35 -10.03 6.48
C THR A 135 -2.41 -10.44 7.50
N ASP A 136 -2.00 -10.89 8.67
CA ASP A 136 -2.94 -11.31 9.73
C ASP A 136 -3.82 -10.15 10.22
N GLU A 137 -3.31 -8.92 10.17
CA GLU A 137 -4.03 -7.70 10.55
C GLU A 137 -5.03 -7.24 9.48
N ALA A 138 -4.78 -7.51 8.20
CA ALA A 138 -5.61 -7.08 7.08
C ALA A 138 -6.90 -7.93 6.94
N THR A 139 -7.72 -8.00 8.01
CA THR A 139 -8.91 -8.86 8.10
C THR A 139 -10.14 -8.33 7.38
N SER A 140 -10.18 -7.05 7.04
CA SER A 140 -11.25 -6.36 6.32
C SER A 140 -10.68 -5.25 5.44
N LEU A 141 -11.54 -4.63 4.61
CA LEU A 141 -11.10 -3.51 3.78
C LEU A 141 -10.59 -2.33 4.61
N TYR A 142 -11.21 -2.03 5.75
CA TYR A 142 -10.76 -0.98 6.67
C TYR A 142 -9.44 -1.38 7.34
N ALA A 143 -9.37 -2.58 7.88
CA ALA A 143 -8.17 -3.11 8.51
C ALA A 143 -6.97 -3.21 7.55
N LEU A 144 -7.21 -3.46 6.26
CA LEU A 144 -6.17 -3.41 5.23
C LEU A 144 -5.50 -2.03 5.16
N PHE A 145 -6.28 -0.95 5.13
CA PHE A 145 -5.71 0.41 5.09
C PHE A 145 -5.11 0.83 6.43
N ASP A 146 -5.71 0.42 7.55
CA ASP A 146 -5.15 0.63 8.88
C ASP A 146 -3.76 -0.03 9.00
N ASP A 147 -3.61 -1.29 8.55
CA ASP A 147 -2.34 -2.03 8.57
C ASP A 147 -1.30 -1.42 7.62
N ILE A 148 -1.71 -1.03 6.40
CA ILE A 148 -0.83 -0.36 5.44
C ILE A 148 -0.21 0.90 6.04
N ILE A 149 -1.04 1.79 6.60
CA ILE A 149 -0.58 3.06 7.15
C ILE A 149 0.28 2.86 8.39
N ALA A 150 -0.11 1.94 9.28
CA ALA A 150 0.66 1.60 10.46
C ALA A 150 2.08 1.08 10.11
N ARG A 151 2.18 0.17 9.12
CA ARG A 151 3.47 -0.37 8.67
C ARG A 151 4.35 0.68 8.01
N LEU A 152 3.78 1.56 7.19
CA LEU A 152 4.52 2.65 6.56
C LEU A 152 5.04 3.64 7.60
N ASN A 153 4.20 4.09 8.54
CA ASN A 153 4.62 4.98 9.63
C ASN A 153 5.72 4.36 10.49
N GLY A 154 5.57 3.09 10.90
CA GLY A 154 6.60 2.40 11.68
C GLY A 154 7.94 2.35 10.96
N ALA A 155 7.95 2.12 9.65
CA ALA A 155 9.19 2.02 8.89
C ALA A 155 9.93 3.36 8.73
N VAL A 156 9.22 4.49 8.68
CA VAL A 156 9.83 5.81 8.43
C VAL A 156 10.13 6.60 9.71
N THR A 157 9.64 6.15 10.89
CA THR A 157 9.93 6.77 12.19
C THR A 157 11.11 6.13 12.90
N ASP A 158 11.42 4.87 12.62
CA ASP A 158 12.50 4.10 13.26
C ASP A 158 13.86 4.21 12.51
N GLY A 159 13.93 4.96 11.43
CA GLY A 159 15.13 5.26 10.64
C GLY A 159 15.54 6.72 10.83
#